data_6a73b44a619aa8b1dfa93eb8b9b2adac
#
_entry.id   6a73b44a619aa8b1dfa93eb8b9b2adac
#
_cell.length_a   1.000
_cell.length_b   1.000
_cell.length_c   1.000
_cell.angle_alpha   90.00
_cell.angle_beta   90.00
_cell.angle_gamma   90.00
#
_symmetry.space_group_name_H-M   'P 1'
#
loop_
_entity.id
_entity.type
_entity.pdbx_description
1 polymer ?
#
loop_
_entity_poly.entity_id
_entity_poly.type
_entity_poly.pdbx_seq_one_letter_code
_entity_poly.pdbx_strand_id
1 'polypeptide(L)'
;MKHTPGMVSVLLLAGCYTYRPLPTTDPAPGDRVSAQLTTEGSRDLTTQVGPEILHVEGDVLDADSSALNLQVREIESFRGIRSSWHGERVRLPRQALAGIQERKLSVGGTAVMGGVLAAGLYAVYRILGGPGLWEGGNGQAGGGGR
;
A
#
# COMPACT_ATOMS: atom_id res chain seq x y z
N MET A 1 -9.52 29.49 -15.59
CA MET A 1 -8.67 28.32 -15.43
C MET A 1 -9.55 27.14 -15.01
N LYS A 2 -9.78 26.19 -15.92
CA LYS A 2 -10.65 25.02 -15.65
C LYS A 2 -9.78 23.93 -15.03
N HIS A 3 -9.77 23.82 -13.71
CA HIS A 3 -9.10 22.72 -13.03
C HIS A 3 -9.91 21.44 -13.24
N THR A 4 -9.33 20.51 -13.97
CA THR A 4 -9.93 19.21 -14.32
C THR A 4 -10.09 18.39 -13.03
N PRO A 5 -11.30 18.00 -12.61
CA PRO A 5 -11.53 17.24 -11.36
C PRO A 5 -10.99 15.80 -11.42
N GLY A 6 -10.51 15.36 -12.56
CA GLY A 6 -9.98 14.01 -12.76
C GLY A 6 -8.62 13.75 -12.09
N MET A 7 -7.84 14.78 -11.79
CA MET A 7 -6.47 14.59 -11.27
C MET A 7 -6.43 14.32 -9.77
N VAL A 8 -7.46 14.70 -9.03
CA VAL A 8 -7.56 14.45 -7.58
C VAL A 8 -7.93 13.00 -7.27
N SER A 9 -8.62 12.32 -8.19
CA SER A 9 -9.10 10.93 -7.98
C SER A 9 -7.98 9.88 -8.01
N VAL A 10 -6.85 10.17 -8.67
CA VAL A 10 -5.74 9.22 -8.83
C VAL A 10 -4.85 9.13 -7.58
N LEU A 11 -4.78 10.19 -6.77
CA LEU A 11 -3.97 10.19 -5.55
C LEU A 11 -4.57 9.35 -4.40
N LEU A 12 -5.84 8.98 -4.47
CA LEU A 12 -6.56 8.27 -3.41
C LEU A 12 -6.35 6.75 -3.44
N LEU A 13 -5.68 6.22 -4.46
CA LEU A 13 -5.42 4.79 -4.65
C LEU A 13 -4.09 4.31 -4.03
N ALA A 14 -3.33 5.20 -3.38
CA ALA A 14 -2.17 4.81 -2.60
C ALA A 14 -2.60 4.11 -1.30
N GLY A 15 -3.00 2.86 -1.41
CA GLY A 15 -3.38 2.03 -0.27
C GLY A 15 -2.25 1.97 0.76
N CYS A 16 -2.57 2.25 2.02
CA CYS A 16 -1.63 2.08 3.12
C CYS A 16 -1.39 0.58 3.34
N TYR A 17 -0.16 0.13 3.11
CA TYR A 17 0.28 -1.22 3.46
C TYR A 17 0.88 -1.22 4.86
N THR A 18 0.55 -2.23 5.62
CA THR A 18 1.14 -2.46 6.95
C THR A 18 1.92 -3.77 6.93
N TYR A 19 3.14 -3.74 7.45
CA TYR A 19 3.93 -4.93 7.71
C TYR A 19 3.58 -5.45 9.10
N ARG A 20 3.24 -6.73 9.19
CA ARG A 20 3.00 -7.40 10.46
C ARG A 20 3.97 -8.57 10.60
N PRO A 21 4.61 -8.75 11.78
CA PRO A 21 5.33 -9.98 12.06
C PRO A 21 4.38 -11.15 11.86
N LEU A 22 4.84 -12.19 11.16
CA LEU A 22 4.06 -13.42 11.03
C LEU A 22 3.96 -14.07 12.41
N PRO A 23 2.76 -14.32 12.90
CA PRO A 23 2.61 -15.18 14.08
C PRO A 23 3.00 -16.59 13.63
N THR A 24 3.98 -17.20 14.23
CA THR A 24 4.44 -18.62 14.24
C THR A 24 4.04 -19.56 13.07
N THR A 25 3.23 -19.12 12.11
CA THR A 25 2.73 -19.89 10.98
C THR A 25 3.53 -19.55 9.74
N ASP A 26 3.95 -20.56 9.00
CA ASP A 26 4.61 -20.35 7.71
C ASP A 26 3.68 -19.60 6.75
N PRO A 27 4.23 -18.66 5.95
CA PRO A 27 3.44 -17.94 4.96
C PRO A 27 2.93 -18.91 3.90
N ALA A 28 1.70 -18.68 3.43
CA ALA A 28 1.10 -19.51 2.39
C ALA A 28 1.63 -19.13 1.00
N PRO A 29 1.63 -20.06 0.04
CA PRO A 29 1.92 -19.75 -1.35
C PRO A 29 1.01 -18.62 -1.87
N GLY A 30 1.62 -17.61 -2.50
CA GLY A 30 0.94 -16.41 -2.98
C GLY A 30 0.93 -15.23 -1.99
N ASP A 31 1.27 -15.45 -0.73
CA ASP A 31 1.41 -14.34 0.21
C ASP A 31 2.58 -13.45 -0.17
N ARG A 32 2.41 -12.14 0.01
CA ARG A 32 3.51 -11.19 -0.15
C ARG A 32 4.19 -10.96 1.18
N VAL A 33 5.49 -11.26 1.21
CA VAL A 33 6.30 -11.16 2.42
C VAL A 33 7.55 -10.32 2.19
N SER A 34 8.03 -9.74 3.28
CA SER A 34 9.36 -9.14 3.39
C SER A 34 10.18 -9.98 4.36
N ALA A 35 11.20 -10.63 3.83
CA ALA A 35 12.13 -11.45 4.60
C ALA A 35 13.35 -10.60 4.97
N GLN A 36 13.62 -10.46 6.26
CA GLN A 36 14.81 -9.79 6.77
C GLN A 36 15.94 -10.79 6.88
N LEU A 37 17.08 -10.48 6.25
CA LEU A 37 18.28 -11.29 6.31
C LEU A 37 19.11 -10.98 7.55
N THR A 38 19.76 -12.01 8.09
CA THR A 38 20.85 -11.83 9.03
C THR A 38 22.09 -11.32 8.31
N THR A 39 23.07 -10.79 9.03
CA THR A 39 24.36 -10.36 8.43
C THR A 39 25.09 -11.54 7.74
N GLU A 40 25.04 -12.73 8.32
CA GLU A 40 25.61 -13.94 7.72
C GLU A 40 24.80 -14.36 6.50
N GLY A 41 23.47 -14.40 6.62
CA GLY A 41 22.58 -14.72 5.50
C GLY A 41 22.77 -13.80 4.30
N SER A 42 22.98 -12.50 4.53
CA SER A 42 23.28 -11.55 3.46
C SER A 42 24.61 -11.86 2.77
N ARG A 43 25.62 -12.33 3.50
CA ARG A 43 26.92 -12.72 2.92
C ARG A 43 26.81 -14.00 2.11
N ASP A 44 26.13 -15.02 2.67
CA ASP A 44 25.96 -16.32 2.02
C ASP A 44 25.14 -16.23 0.73
N LEU A 45 24.17 -15.32 0.71
CA LEU A 45 23.30 -15.11 -0.43
C LEU A 45 23.78 -14.04 -1.42
N THR A 46 24.99 -13.50 -1.24
CA THR A 46 25.54 -12.42 -2.08
C THR A 46 25.49 -12.74 -3.57
N THR A 47 25.74 -13.99 -3.95
CA THR A 47 25.70 -14.42 -5.37
C THR A 47 24.29 -14.49 -5.95
N GLN A 48 23.26 -14.60 -5.09
CA GLN A 48 21.87 -14.74 -5.52
C GLN A 48 21.12 -13.40 -5.47
N VAL A 49 21.31 -12.61 -4.41
CA VAL A 49 20.57 -11.37 -4.20
C VAL A 49 21.42 -10.11 -4.23
N GLY A 50 22.74 -10.25 -4.35
CA GLY A 50 23.67 -9.15 -4.33
C GLY A 50 24.26 -8.87 -2.94
N PRO A 51 25.26 -7.97 -2.86
CA PRO A 51 25.94 -7.66 -1.61
C PRO A 51 25.10 -6.73 -0.72
N GLU A 52 25.31 -6.85 0.59
CA GLU A 52 24.75 -5.93 1.61
C GLU A 52 23.23 -5.84 1.58
N ILE A 53 22.50 -6.92 1.28
CA ILE A 53 21.04 -6.92 1.29
C ILE A 53 20.50 -7.17 2.70
N LEU A 54 19.57 -6.31 3.13
CA LEU A 54 18.89 -6.39 4.41
C LEU A 54 17.51 -7.04 4.30
N HIS A 55 16.73 -6.63 3.29
CA HIS A 55 15.38 -7.15 3.06
C HIS A 55 15.23 -7.68 1.64
N VAL A 56 14.49 -8.77 1.53
CA VAL A 56 14.05 -9.36 0.27
C VAL A 56 12.52 -9.43 0.30
N GLU A 57 11.87 -8.68 -0.58
CA GLU A 57 10.41 -8.69 -0.72
C GLU A 57 10.00 -9.48 -1.95
N GLY A 58 9.00 -10.34 -1.79
CA GLY A 58 8.50 -11.14 -2.90
C GLY A 58 7.22 -11.88 -2.57
N ASP A 59 6.71 -12.59 -3.57
CA ASP A 59 5.56 -13.48 -3.41
C ASP A 59 6.08 -14.89 -3.06
N VAL A 60 5.47 -15.51 -2.07
CA VAL A 60 5.83 -16.87 -1.63
C VAL A 60 5.43 -17.87 -2.68
N LEU A 61 6.41 -18.66 -3.16
CA LEU A 61 6.16 -19.78 -4.05
C LEU A 61 5.90 -21.04 -3.24
N ASP A 62 6.73 -21.23 -2.22
CA ASP A 62 6.69 -22.38 -1.33
C ASP A 62 7.46 -22.04 -0.04
N ALA A 63 7.05 -22.64 1.07
CA ALA A 63 7.69 -22.45 2.38
C ALA A 63 7.73 -23.79 3.11
N ASP A 64 8.93 -24.20 3.53
CA ASP A 64 9.14 -25.37 4.34
C ASP A 64 9.98 -25.06 5.60
N SER A 65 10.22 -26.06 6.42
CA SER A 65 11.01 -25.90 7.66
C SER A 65 12.47 -25.52 7.41
N SER A 66 12.99 -25.75 6.20
CA SER A 66 14.39 -25.52 5.84
C SER A 66 14.61 -24.22 5.07
N ALA A 67 13.66 -23.81 4.27
CA ALA A 67 13.79 -22.65 3.38
C ALA A 67 12.45 -22.00 3.03
N LEU A 68 12.56 -20.76 2.57
CA LEU A 68 11.50 -19.97 1.98
C LEU A 68 11.85 -19.70 0.51
N ASN A 69 11.02 -20.14 -0.41
CA ASN A 69 11.18 -19.89 -1.84
C ASN A 69 10.32 -18.68 -2.24
N LEU A 70 10.97 -17.61 -2.70
CA LEU A 70 10.31 -16.38 -3.11
C LEU A 70 10.47 -16.09 -4.59
N GLN A 71 9.45 -15.53 -5.18
CA GLN A 71 9.53 -14.78 -6.42
C GLN A 71 9.81 -13.32 -6.05
N VAL A 72 11.08 -12.90 -6.17
CA VAL A 72 11.55 -11.61 -5.66
C VAL A 72 11.05 -10.47 -6.54
N ARG A 73 10.53 -9.43 -5.91
CA ARG A 73 10.07 -8.20 -6.55
C ARG A 73 10.91 -6.98 -6.20
N GLU A 74 11.41 -6.95 -4.99
CA GLU A 74 12.21 -5.83 -4.49
C GLU A 74 13.23 -6.33 -3.48
N ILE A 75 14.40 -5.72 -3.50
CA ILE A 75 15.44 -5.91 -2.49
C ILE A 75 15.80 -4.55 -1.88
N GLU A 76 16.17 -4.57 -0.60
CA GLU A 76 16.64 -3.38 0.10
C GLU A 76 17.99 -3.67 0.75
N SER A 77 18.97 -2.80 0.49
CA SER A 77 20.30 -2.90 1.09
C SER A 77 20.33 -2.35 2.51
N PHE A 78 21.40 -2.65 3.27
CA PHE A 78 21.66 -2.03 4.59
C PHE A 78 21.72 -0.50 4.56
N ARG A 79 21.94 0.09 3.40
CA ARG A 79 21.97 1.56 3.19
C ARG A 79 20.57 2.13 2.87
N GLY A 80 19.54 1.31 2.88
CA GLY A 80 18.17 1.71 2.55
C GLY A 80 17.92 1.92 1.04
N ILE A 81 18.84 1.46 0.18
CA ILE A 81 18.65 1.54 -1.27
C ILE A 81 17.77 0.37 -1.69
N ARG A 82 16.65 0.69 -2.36
CA ARG A 82 15.71 -0.27 -2.89
C ARG A 82 15.93 -0.47 -4.38
N SER A 83 15.86 -1.70 -4.81
CA SER A 83 16.00 -2.09 -6.21
C SER A 83 14.90 -3.07 -6.59
N SER A 84 14.19 -2.73 -7.66
CA SER A 84 13.13 -3.60 -8.19
C SER A 84 13.72 -4.77 -8.96
N TRP A 85 13.13 -5.94 -8.75
CA TRP A 85 13.46 -7.18 -9.45
C TRP A 85 12.29 -7.63 -10.32
N HIS A 86 12.58 -8.51 -11.29
CA HIS A 86 11.59 -8.92 -12.30
C HIS A 86 10.92 -10.27 -11.99
N GLY A 87 11.01 -10.72 -10.75
CA GLY A 87 10.37 -11.96 -10.31
C GLY A 87 11.29 -13.18 -10.38
N GLU A 88 12.58 -12.98 -10.20
CA GLU A 88 13.54 -14.06 -10.08
C GLU A 88 13.22 -14.91 -8.86
N ARG A 89 13.44 -16.24 -9.01
CA ARG A 89 13.22 -17.17 -7.92
C ARG A 89 14.46 -17.26 -7.04
N VAL A 90 14.30 -17.00 -5.76
CA VAL A 90 15.37 -17.08 -4.78
C VAL A 90 14.95 -18.01 -3.65
N ARG A 91 15.85 -18.92 -3.27
CA ARG A 91 15.70 -19.80 -2.12
C ARG A 91 16.44 -19.20 -0.93
N LEU A 92 15.69 -18.85 0.11
CA LEU A 92 16.20 -18.27 1.34
C LEU A 92 16.21 -19.35 2.44
N PRO A 93 17.38 -19.87 2.85
CA PRO A 93 17.46 -20.79 3.99
C PRO A 93 16.95 -20.12 5.26
N ARG A 94 16.19 -20.83 6.10
CA ARG A 94 15.61 -20.29 7.33
C ARG A 94 16.67 -19.72 8.27
N GLN A 95 17.84 -20.33 8.35
CA GLN A 95 18.98 -19.86 9.14
C GLN A 95 19.53 -18.49 8.68
N ALA A 96 19.32 -18.14 7.42
CA ALA A 96 19.72 -16.85 6.87
C ALA A 96 18.72 -15.73 7.19
N LEU A 97 17.56 -16.05 7.77
CA LEU A 97 16.49 -15.12 8.05
C LEU A 97 16.50 -14.67 9.52
N ALA A 98 16.46 -13.35 9.74
CA ALA A 98 16.24 -12.76 11.05
C ALA A 98 14.75 -12.66 11.39
N GLY A 99 13.89 -12.56 10.37
CA GLY A 99 12.45 -12.50 10.54
C GLY A 99 11.73 -12.44 9.20
N ILE A 100 10.42 -12.73 9.24
CA ILE A 100 9.53 -12.64 8.09
C ILE A 100 8.35 -11.76 8.49
N GLN A 101 8.00 -10.81 7.66
CA GLN A 101 6.85 -9.94 7.83
C GLN A 101 5.91 -10.10 6.64
N GLU A 102 4.63 -10.29 6.91
CA GLU A 102 3.62 -10.33 5.88
C GLU A 102 3.15 -8.92 5.52
N ARG A 103 3.10 -8.62 4.23
CA ARG A 103 2.57 -7.36 3.73
C ARG A 103 1.07 -7.48 3.48
N LYS A 104 0.27 -6.97 4.42
CA LYS A 104 -1.20 -6.92 4.28
C LYS A 104 -1.68 -5.51 3.95
N LEU A 105 -2.68 -5.43 3.09
CA LEU A 105 -3.46 -4.20 2.91
C LEU A 105 -4.13 -3.83 4.24
N SER A 106 -3.80 -2.64 4.75
CA SER A 106 -4.48 -2.10 5.92
C SER A 106 -5.87 -1.59 5.53
N VAL A 107 -6.83 -2.49 5.43
CA VAL A 107 -8.23 -2.15 5.10
C VAL A 107 -8.79 -1.13 6.10
N GLY A 108 -8.42 -1.24 7.38
CA GLY A 108 -8.84 -0.30 8.42
C GLY A 108 -8.31 1.12 8.20
N GLY A 109 -7.01 1.27 7.86
CA GLY A 109 -6.43 2.58 7.57
C GLY A 109 -7.02 3.24 6.34
N THR A 110 -7.28 2.46 5.30
CA THR A 110 -7.90 2.95 4.05
C THR A 110 -9.35 3.37 4.27
N ALA A 111 -10.11 2.64 5.08
CA ALA A 111 -11.50 2.97 5.40
C ALA A 111 -11.62 4.27 6.22
N VAL A 112 -10.74 4.47 7.21
CA VAL A 112 -10.70 5.70 8.02
C VAL A 112 -10.34 6.90 7.15
N MET A 113 -9.30 6.77 6.31
CA MET A 113 -8.86 7.86 5.43
C MET A 113 -9.92 8.21 4.38
N GLY A 114 -10.57 7.21 3.80
CA GLY A 114 -11.70 7.40 2.88
C GLY A 114 -12.89 8.07 3.54
N GLY A 115 -13.21 7.70 4.77
CA GLY A 115 -14.29 8.32 5.56
C GLY A 115 -14.04 9.79 5.87
N VAL A 116 -12.82 10.15 6.30
CA VAL A 116 -12.43 11.53 6.57
C VAL A 116 -12.48 12.40 5.31
N LEU A 117 -12.00 11.88 4.19
CA LEU A 117 -12.05 12.60 2.91
C LEU A 117 -13.48 12.79 2.41
N ALA A 118 -14.33 11.77 2.50
CA ALA A 118 -15.74 11.88 2.11
C ALA A 118 -16.50 12.89 2.99
N ALA A 119 -16.27 12.87 4.30
CA ALA A 119 -16.86 13.84 5.23
C ALA A 119 -16.36 15.25 4.97
N GLY A 120 -15.07 15.44 4.68
CA GLY A 120 -14.47 16.72 4.32
C GLY A 120 -15.05 17.28 3.02
N LEU A 121 -15.15 16.47 1.98
CA LEU A 121 -15.75 16.85 0.69
C LEU A 121 -17.24 17.20 0.85
N TYR A 122 -17.97 16.43 1.65
CA TYR A 122 -19.38 16.71 1.96
C TYR A 122 -19.55 18.04 2.71
N ALA A 123 -18.67 18.32 3.68
CA ALA A 123 -18.69 19.60 4.42
C ALA A 123 -18.39 20.78 3.48
N VAL A 124 -17.38 20.67 2.62
CA VAL A 124 -17.05 21.69 1.61
C VAL A 124 -18.22 21.88 0.62
N TYR A 125 -18.84 20.80 0.15
CA TYR A 125 -20.01 20.87 -0.72
C TYR A 125 -21.17 21.61 -0.04
N ARG A 126 -21.43 21.36 1.25
CA ARG A 126 -22.47 22.04 2.03
C ARG A 126 -22.18 23.53 2.23
N ILE A 127 -20.91 23.91 2.43
CA ILE A 127 -20.49 25.29 2.64
C ILE A 127 -20.51 26.09 1.33
N LEU A 128 -20.09 25.47 0.20
CA LEU A 128 -19.92 26.16 -1.08
C LEU A 128 -21.15 26.14 -1.99
N GLY A 129 -22.26 25.53 -1.60
CA GLY A 129 -23.44 25.57 -2.43
C GLY A 129 -24.19 24.26 -2.62
N GLY A 130 -24.34 23.50 -1.55
CA GLY A 130 -25.33 22.43 -1.56
C GLY A 130 -26.73 22.98 -1.92
N PRO A 131 -27.67 22.13 -2.39
CA PRO A 131 -28.92 22.51 -3.07
C PRO A 131 -29.89 23.44 -2.31
N GLY A 132 -29.45 24.00 -1.20
CA GLY A 132 -30.24 24.96 -0.41
C GLY A 132 -30.03 26.46 -0.73
N LEU A 133 -29.07 26.80 -1.63
CA LEU A 133 -28.80 28.21 -1.94
C LEU A 133 -29.41 28.70 -3.26
N TRP A 134 -30.09 27.86 -4.01
CA TRP A 134 -30.72 28.21 -5.28
C TRP A 134 -32.26 28.29 -5.19
N GLU A 135 -32.87 28.07 -4.01
CA GLU A 135 -34.31 28.09 -3.79
C GLU A 135 -34.83 29.42 -3.24
N GLY A 136 -34.13 30.51 -3.54
CA GLY A 136 -34.51 31.85 -3.13
C GLY A 136 -34.64 32.84 -4.28
N GLY A 137 -35.45 32.54 -5.30
CA GLY A 137 -35.61 33.45 -6.42
C GLY A 137 -36.91 33.34 -7.23
N ASN A 138 -38.01 32.93 -6.62
CA ASN A 138 -39.31 33.15 -7.26
C ASN A 138 -39.83 34.55 -6.88
N GLY A 139 -39.36 35.53 -7.64
CA GLY A 139 -39.96 36.84 -7.68
C GLY A 139 -41.42 36.75 -8.11
N GLN A 140 -42.28 36.96 -7.18
CA GLN A 140 -43.70 37.16 -7.36
C GLN A 140 -43.88 38.46 -8.10
N ALA A 141 -44.00 38.39 -9.43
CA ALA A 141 -44.51 39.52 -10.23
C ALA A 141 -46.00 39.65 -9.99
N GLY A 142 -46.37 40.50 -9.10
CA GLY A 142 -47.72 40.97 -8.94
C GLY A 142 -48.15 41.76 -10.18
N GLY A 143 -49.08 41.23 -10.95
CA GLY A 143 -49.82 41.93 -11.98
C GLY A 143 -51.21 42.26 -11.48
N GLY A 144 -51.37 43.42 -10.85
CA GLY A 144 -52.67 44.00 -10.62
C GLY A 144 -53.09 44.79 -11.86
N GLY A 145 -54.36 44.85 -12.11
CA GLY A 145 -54.93 45.90 -12.96
C GLY A 145 -56.14 45.43 -13.73
N ARG A 146 -57.25 45.74 -13.22
CA ARG A 146 -58.53 46.14 -13.87
C ARG A 146 -58.84 45.60 -15.23
#